data_fa00b1764ef7a6ed460325967042004c
#
_entry.id   fa00b1764ef7a6ed460325967042004c
#
_cell.length_a   1.000
_cell.length_b   1.000
_cell.length_c   1.000
_cell.angle_alpha   90.00
_cell.angle_beta   90.00
_cell.angle_gamma   90.00
#
_symmetry.space_group_name_H-M   'P 1'
#
loop_
_entity.id
_entity.type
_entity.pdbx_description
1 polymer ?
#
loop_
_entity_poly.entity_id
_entity_poly.type
_entity_poly.pdbx_seq_one_letter_code
_entity_poly.pdbx_strand_id
1 'polypeptide(L)'
;MAARSMRSPSLRPFDPHRDRAAVARLWASALGDDWPVLPDAVDRLGAGHVLLVNRSLVGMIAVDPRGSITFLAVEPAEQRRGHGTRLVGRALDDFRRDGLAAVRVGSGGDHYVWPGVPTSCTAALAFFERLGWAEDDRTTDLVQDLRASDVVERMEGYPPPDGVDVAPAGPRLMADVIAFEDTHFPQWSRYFREPHDGVLIARDRHGSILGSLLLDGPGRTASPYWPLLGDRCGAIGCVGVMPEQEGRGIGTAMVAAATRLLVVRGVHRCLIDWVVRVDFYGRLGYRPWRTYSMRSRGI
;
A
#
# COMPACT_ATOMS: atom_id res chain seq x y z
N MET A 1 -17.34 -39.65 -28.97
CA MET A 1 -16.78 -38.48 -28.18
C MET A 1 -17.63 -38.34 -26.93
N ALA A 2 -17.14 -38.74 -25.77
CA ALA A 2 -17.86 -38.60 -24.51
C ALA A 2 -17.86 -37.11 -24.10
N ALA A 3 -19.02 -36.53 -23.94
CA ALA A 3 -19.19 -35.20 -23.36
C ALA A 3 -18.64 -35.26 -21.94
N ARG A 4 -17.48 -34.61 -21.69
CA ARG A 4 -16.98 -34.41 -20.34
C ARG A 4 -18.05 -33.59 -19.58
N SER A 5 -18.73 -34.26 -18.66
CA SER A 5 -19.62 -33.58 -17.70
C SER A 5 -18.85 -32.44 -17.04
N MET A 6 -19.11 -31.22 -17.46
CA MET A 6 -18.56 -30.02 -16.83
C MET A 6 -19.17 -29.92 -15.42
N ARG A 7 -18.38 -30.32 -14.42
CA ARG A 7 -18.80 -30.11 -13.02
C ARG A 7 -18.95 -28.62 -12.78
N SER A 8 -20.04 -28.23 -12.15
CA SER A 8 -20.32 -26.83 -11.78
C SER A 8 -19.16 -26.27 -10.94
N PRO A 9 -18.78 -24.97 -11.14
CA PRO A 9 -17.79 -24.32 -10.32
C PRO A 9 -18.15 -24.38 -8.83
N SER A 10 -17.20 -24.63 -7.95
CA SER A 10 -17.41 -24.68 -6.51
C SER A 10 -16.51 -23.65 -5.80
N LEU A 11 -17.05 -23.03 -4.74
CA LEU A 11 -16.34 -22.13 -3.84
C LEU A 11 -16.07 -22.83 -2.52
N ARG A 12 -14.90 -22.56 -1.95
CA ARG A 12 -14.56 -22.95 -0.58
C ARG A 12 -13.61 -21.90 0.05
N PRO A 13 -13.51 -21.89 1.38
CA PRO A 13 -12.51 -21.04 2.04
C PRO A 13 -11.10 -21.31 1.51
N PHE A 14 -10.32 -20.23 1.43
CA PHE A 14 -8.89 -20.28 1.18
C PHE A 14 -8.18 -20.92 2.37
N ASP A 15 -7.23 -21.79 2.09
CA ASP A 15 -6.36 -22.44 3.08
C ASP A 15 -4.91 -22.19 2.66
N PRO A 16 -4.16 -21.33 3.37
CA PRO A 16 -2.80 -20.97 2.98
C PRO A 16 -1.85 -22.14 2.91
N HIS A 17 -2.02 -23.16 3.75
CA HIS A 17 -1.15 -24.35 3.73
C HIS A 17 -1.37 -25.20 2.48
N ARG A 18 -2.62 -25.39 2.10
CA ARG A 18 -2.99 -26.23 0.95
C ARG A 18 -2.89 -25.49 -0.39
N ASP A 19 -3.26 -24.21 -0.41
CA ASP A 19 -3.54 -23.50 -1.65
C ASP A 19 -2.40 -22.59 -2.11
N ARG A 20 -1.39 -22.33 -1.26
CA ARG A 20 -0.29 -21.39 -1.52
C ARG A 20 0.30 -21.52 -2.92
N ALA A 21 0.74 -22.72 -3.29
CA ALA A 21 1.38 -22.94 -4.59
C ALA A 21 0.42 -22.73 -5.78
N ALA A 22 -0.85 -23.06 -5.63
CA ALA A 22 -1.86 -22.86 -6.66
C ALA A 22 -2.23 -21.37 -6.80
N VAL A 23 -2.30 -20.65 -5.69
CA VAL A 23 -2.55 -19.20 -5.67
C VAL A 23 -1.35 -18.45 -6.25
N ALA A 24 -0.13 -18.83 -5.95
CA ALA A 24 1.06 -18.23 -6.56
C ALA A 24 1.06 -18.40 -8.08
N ARG A 25 0.71 -19.58 -8.60
CA ARG A 25 0.56 -19.80 -10.05
C ARG A 25 -0.57 -18.97 -10.66
N LEU A 26 -1.73 -18.92 -10.00
CA LEU A 26 -2.86 -18.07 -10.43
C LEU A 26 -2.45 -16.59 -10.48
N TRP A 27 -1.73 -16.12 -9.47
CA TRP A 27 -1.23 -14.74 -9.42
C TRP A 27 -0.31 -14.47 -10.61
N ALA A 28 0.72 -15.28 -10.81
CA ALA A 28 1.65 -15.14 -11.94
C ALA A 28 0.94 -15.17 -13.30
N SER A 29 -0.02 -16.08 -13.48
CA SER A 29 -0.80 -16.20 -14.71
C SER A 29 -1.74 -15.01 -14.96
N ALA A 30 -2.39 -14.50 -13.91
CA ALA A 30 -3.42 -13.47 -14.04
C ALA A 30 -2.88 -12.03 -14.06
N LEU A 31 -1.77 -11.77 -13.36
CA LEU A 31 -1.21 -10.43 -13.18
C LEU A 31 0.11 -10.19 -13.93
N GLY A 32 0.74 -11.27 -14.42
CA GLY A 32 1.92 -11.21 -15.27
C GLY A 32 3.14 -10.58 -14.59
N ASP A 33 4.02 -10.01 -15.44
CA ASP A 33 5.29 -9.43 -15.00
C ASP A 33 5.14 -8.05 -14.35
N ASP A 34 4.03 -7.36 -14.59
CA ASP A 34 3.76 -6.05 -13.98
C ASP A 34 3.59 -6.16 -12.45
N TRP A 35 3.08 -7.31 -11.99
CA TRP A 35 2.80 -7.61 -10.59
C TRP A 35 3.29 -9.01 -10.23
N PRO A 36 4.62 -9.25 -10.24
CA PRO A 36 5.17 -10.57 -9.98
C PRO A 36 4.81 -11.07 -8.58
N VAL A 37 4.75 -12.38 -8.44
CA VAL A 37 4.58 -13.02 -7.13
C VAL A 37 5.88 -12.86 -6.33
N LEU A 38 5.84 -12.04 -5.30
CA LEU A 38 6.95 -11.88 -4.37
C LEU A 38 6.94 -13.00 -3.33
N PRO A 39 8.10 -13.34 -2.70
CA PRO A 39 8.23 -14.50 -1.83
C PRO A 39 7.13 -14.63 -0.77
N ASP A 40 6.75 -13.52 -0.12
CA ASP A 40 5.79 -13.53 0.99
C ASP A 40 4.41 -12.98 0.59
N ALA A 41 4.19 -12.68 -0.70
CA ALA A 41 2.96 -12.03 -1.15
C ALA A 41 1.71 -12.85 -0.86
N VAL A 42 1.76 -14.18 -1.07
CA VAL A 42 0.62 -15.07 -0.80
C VAL A 42 0.34 -15.19 0.69
N ASP A 43 1.36 -15.14 1.54
CA ASP A 43 1.22 -15.22 3.01
C ASP A 43 0.60 -13.95 3.60
N ARG A 44 0.72 -12.83 2.90
CA ARG A 44 0.05 -11.57 3.26
C ARG A 44 -1.44 -11.56 2.95
N LEU A 45 -1.91 -12.46 2.05
CA LEU A 45 -3.34 -12.56 1.75
C LEU A 45 -4.10 -13.06 2.98
N GLY A 46 -5.07 -12.28 3.41
CA GLY A 46 -5.94 -12.62 4.53
C GLY A 46 -6.91 -13.78 4.20
N ALA A 47 -7.98 -13.84 4.97
CA ALA A 47 -9.08 -14.77 4.72
C ALA A 47 -9.67 -14.55 3.31
N GLY A 48 -10.41 -15.53 2.81
CA GLY A 48 -11.05 -15.40 1.50
C GLY A 48 -11.56 -16.72 0.97
N HIS A 49 -11.80 -16.77 -0.34
CA HIS A 49 -12.35 -17.93 -1.02
C HIS A 49 -11.58 -18.23 -2.29
N VAL A 50 -11.44 -19.52 -2.56
CA VAL A 50 -10.96 -20.03 -3.84
C VAL A 50 -12.10 -20.65 -4.65
N LEU A 51 -12.03 -20.46 -5.96
CA LEU A 51 -12.97 -21.03 -6.92
C LEU A 51 -12.30 -22.17 -7.68
N LEU A 52 -12.98 -23.29 -7.74
CA LEU A 52 -12.50 -24.51 -8.37
C LEU A 52 -13.41 -24.88 -9.55
N VAL A 53 -12.78 -25.22 -10.68
CA VAL A 53 -13.43 -25.85 -11.84
C VAL A 53 -12.73 -27.18 -12.08
N ASN A 54 -13.47 -28.27 -12.14
CA ASN A 54 -12.90 -29.62 -12.28
C ASN A 54 -11.77 -29.93 -11.27
N ARG A 55 -11.89 -29.47 -10.02
CA ARG A 55 -10.90 -29.57 -8.93
C ARG A 55 -9.64 -28.72 -9.10
N SER A 56 -9.50 -27.98 -10.20
CA SER A 56 -8.40 -27.03 -10.40
C SER A 56 -8.78 -25.66 -9.83
N LEU A 57 -7.88 -25.01 -9.11
CA LEU A 57 -8.05 -23.66 -8.60
C LEU A 57 -7.91 -22.71 -9.79
N VAL A 58 -8.97 -21.98 -10.11
CA VAL A 58 -9.06 -21.07 -11.25
C VAL A 58 -9.38 -19.62 -10.85
N GLY A 59 -9.65 -19.38 -9.58
CA GLY A 59 -9.88 -18.04 -9.08
C GLY A 59 -9.72 -17.96 -7.57
N MET A 60 -9.42 -16.75 -7.10
CA MET A 60 -9.29 -16.43 -5.68
C MET A 60 -9.76 -15.01 -5.42
N ILE A 61 -10.39 -14.82 -4.26
CA ILE A 61 -10.61 -13.54 -3.62
C ILE A 61 -10.06 -13.59 -2.20
N ALA A 62 -9.31 -12.56 -1.80
CA ALA A 62 -8.89 -12.36 -0.43
C ALA A 62 -9.49 -11.07 0.12
N VAL A 63 -9.75 -11.05 1.42
CA VAL A 63 -10.44 -9.98 2.11
C VAL A 63 -9.75 -9.64 3.43
N ASP A 64 -9.84 -8.37 3.82
CA ASP A 64 -9.59 -7.91 5.17
C ASP A 64 -10.95 -7.74 5.88
N PRO A 65 -11.13 -8.26 7.11
CA PRO A 65 -12.40 -8.24 7.82
C PRO A 65 -12.95 -6.84 8.10
N ARG A 66 -12.12 -5.80 7.97
CA ARG A 66 -12.55 -4.39 8.08
C ARG A 66 -13.25 -3.86 6.82
N GLY A 67 -13.61 -4.73 5.88
CA GLY A 67 -14.40 -4.38 4.71
C GLY A 67 -13.56 -4.06 3.47
N SER A 68 -12.48 -4.80 3.24
CA SER A 68 -11.68 -4.60 2.04
C SER A 68 -11.51 -5.89 1.24
N ILE A 69 -11.64 -5.81 -0.08
CA ILE A 69 -11.17 -6.83 -1.01
C ILE A 69 -9.70 -6.52 -1.30
N THR A 70 -8.80 -7.33 -0.77
CA THR A 70 -7.35 -7.10 -0.84
C THR A 70 -6.70 -7.76 -2.06
N PHE A 71 -7.34 -8.79 -2.62
CA PHE A 71 -6.87 -9.49 -3.81
C PHE A 71 -8.04 -10.12 -4.57
N LEU A 72 -8.01 -10.07 -5.90
CA LEU A 72 -8.93 -10.80 -6.77
C LEU A 72 -8.20 -11.21 -8.05
N ALA A 73 -8.18 -12.50 -8.34
CA ALA A 73 -7.64 -13.02 -9.59
C ALA A 73 -8.51 -14.17 -10.12
N VAL A 74 -8.59 -14.26 -11.44
CA VAL A 74 -9.20 -15.38 -12.17
C VAL A 74 -8.26 -15.76 -13.30
N GLU A 75 -7.98 -17.07 -13.44
CA GLU A 75 -7.17 -17.64 -14.51
C GLU A 75 -7.59 -17.06 -15.88
N PRO A 76 -6.66 -16.53 -16.70
CA PRO A 76 -7.00 -15.89 -17.97
C PRO A 76 -7.92 -16.72 -18.87
N ALA A 77 -7.66 -18.04 -18.98
CA ALA A 77 -8.48 -18.95 -19.77
C ALA A 77 -9.91 -19.17 -19.21
N GLU A 78 -10.15 -18.82 -17.95
CA GLU A 78 -11.44 -18.94 -17.26
C GLU A 78 -12.14 -17.59 -17.04
N GLN A 79 -11.55 -16.49 -17.47
CA GLN A 79 -12.18 -15.16 -17.41
C GLN A 79 -13.42 -15.07 -18.32
N ARG A 80 -14.26 -14.05 -18.08
CA ARG A 80 -15.50 -13.77 -18.82
C ARG A 80 -16.57 -14.86 -18.72
N ARG A 81 -16.44 -15.78 -17.73
CA ARG A 81 -17.39 -16.85 -17.42
C ARG A 81 -18.17 -16.62 -16.11
N GLY A 82 -18.16 -15.40 -15.59
CA GLY A 82 -18.86 -15.03 -14.35
C GLY A 82 -18.10 -15.39 -13.06
N HIS A 83 -16.91 -15.97 -13.14
CA HIS A 83 -16.16 -16.42 -11.95
C HIS A 83 -15.75 -15.28 -11.01
N GLY A 84 -15.29 -14.15 -11.55
CA GLY A 84 -14.98 -12.96 -10.75
C GLY A 84 -16.21 -12.40 -10.03
N THR A 85 -17.35 -12.30 -10.73
CA THR A 85 -18.62 -11.86 -10.14
C THR A 85 -19.08 -12.78 -9.01
N ARG A 86 -18.91 -14.09 -9.17
CA ARG A 86 -19.26 -15.08 -8.13
C ARG A 86 -18.35 -14.96 -6.89
N LEU A 87 -17.05 -14.72 -7.09
CA LEU A 87 -16.10 -14.47 -5.99
C LEU A 87 -16.44 -13.20 -5.23
N VAL A 88 -16.67 -12.09 -5.94
CA VAL A 88 -17.07 -10.82 -5.31
C VAL A 88 -18.42 -10.96 -4.60
N GLY A 89 -19.40 -11.59 -5.22
CA GLY A 89 -20.71 -11.86 -4.60
C GLY A 89 -20.56 -12.59 -3.27
N ARG A 90 -19.72 -13.65 -3.24
CA ARG A 90 -19.46 -14.39 -2.00
C ARG A 90 -18.81 -13.52 -0.92
N ALA A 91 -17.82 -12.70 -1.26
CA ALA A 91 -17.20 -11.79 -0.31
C ALA A 91 -18.19 -10.74 0.23
N LEU A 92 -19.06 -10.20 -0.64
CA LEU A 92 -20.11 -9.28 -0.20
C LEU A 92 -21.12 -9.92 0.73
N ASP A 93 -21.49 -11.20 0.50
CA ASP A 93 -22.38 -11.93 1.40
C ASP A 93 -21.74 -12.21 2.76
N ASP A 94 -20.42 -12.43 2.79
CA ASP A 94 -19.67 -12.58 4.04
C ASP A 94 -19.65 -11.24 4.81
N PHE A 95 -19.31 -10.14 4.15
CA PHE A 95 -19.30 -8.81 4.76
C PHE A 95 -20.67 -8.36 5.29
N ARG A 96 -21.77 -8.66 4.57
CA ARG A 96 -23.13 -8.38 5.06
C ARG A 96 -23.45 -9.17 6.32
N ARG A 97 -23.03 -10.43 6.40
CA ARG A 97 -23.23 -11.26 7.61
C ARG A 97 -22.45 -10.71 8.79
N ASP A 98 -21.29 -10.09 8.54
CA ASP A 98 -20.47 -9.45 9.54
C ASP A 98 -20.96 -8.02 9.89
N GLY A 99 -22.08 -7.56 9.29
CA GLY A 99 -22.74 -6.30 9.61
C GLY A 99 -22.09 -5.05 8.99
N LEU A 100 -21.26 -5.21 7.96
CA LEU A 100 -20.64 -4.07 7.28
C LEU A 100 -21.64 -3.38 6.36
N ALA A 101 -21.61 -2.04 6.35
CA ALA A 101 -22.46 -1.21 5.49
C ALA A 101 -21.78 -0.79 4.18
N ALA A 102 -20.47 -0.86 4.12
CA ALA A 102 -19.68 -0.49 2.94
C ALA A 102 -18.41 -1.32 2.82
N VAL A 103 -17.96 -1.51 1.60
CA VAL A 103 -16.77 -2.29 1.25
C VAL A 103 -15.93 -1.51 0.25
N ARG A 104 -14.61 -1.64 0.34
CA ARG A 104 -13.65 -1.03 -0.59
C ARG A 104 -12.82 -2.08 -1.33
N VAL A 105 -12.18 -1.71 -2.42
CA VAL A 105 -11.20 -2.53 -3.15
C VAL A 105 -9.82 -1.98 -2.88
N GLY A 106 -8.92 -2.84 -2.46
CA GLY A 106 -7.61 -2.47 -1.95
C GLY A 106 -7.72 -1.93 -0.53
N SER A 107 -6.70 -1.42 -0.01
CA SER A 107 -6.54 -0.66 1.21
C SER A 107 -5.48 -1.23 2.15
N GLY A 108 -5.27 -0.46 3.21
CA GLY A 108 -4.38 -0.81 4.30
C GLY A 108 -4.91 -1.94 5.21
N GLY A 109 -4.26 -2.08 6.31
CA GLY A 109 -4.49 -3.14 7.26
C GLY A 109 -3.39 -4.18 7.23
N ASP A 110 -3.59 -5.24 7.97
CA ASP A 110 -2.56 -6.28 8.14
C ASP A 110 -2.34 -7.10 6.85
N HIS A 111 -3.31 -7.02 5.93
CA HIS A 111 -3.31 -7.71 4.64
C HIS A 111 -3.11 -6.75 3.45
N TYR A 112 -2.37 -5.67 3.68
CA TYR A 112 -2.09 -4.68 2.64
C TYR A 112 -1.26 -5.28 1.51
N VAL A 113 -1.79 -5.17 0.29
CA VAL A 113 -1.08 -5.51 -0.96
C VAL A 113 -1.06 -4.30 -1.89
N TRP A 114 -2.22 -3.69 -2.12
CA TRP A 114 -2.40 -2.49 -2.95
C TRP A 114 -3.32 -1.49 -2.28
N PRO A 115 -3.09 -0.18 -2.46
CA PRO A 115 -4.04 0.85 -1.98
C PRO A 115 -5.41 0.78 -2.67
N GLY A 116 -5.44 0.34 -3.92
CA GLY A 116 -6.62 0.26 -4.77
C GLY A 116 -6.37 -0.63 -5.98
N VAL A 117 -7.20 -0.51 -7.01
CA VAL A 117 -7.00 -1.21 -8.29
C VAL A 117 -5.92 -0.49 -9.09
N PRO A 118 -4.80 -1.15 -9.47
CA PRO A 118 -3.79 -0.51 -10.31
C PRO A 118 -4.38 0.01 -11.61
N THR A 119 -4.07 1.25 -11.98
CA THR A 119 -4.66 1.87 -13.19
C THR A 119 -4.20 1.22 -14.48
N SER A 120 -3.10 0.48 -14.47
CA SER A 120 -2.67 -0.38 -15.57
C SER A 120 -3.57 -1.60 -15.79
N CYS A 121 -4.29 -2.05 -14.76
CA CYS A 121 -5.21 -3.19 -14.83
C CYS A 121 -6.59 -2.77 -15.37
N THR A 122 -6.65 -2.29 -16.61
CA THR A 122 -7.87 -1.72 -17.23
C THR A 122 -9.06 -2.68 -17.24
N ALA A 123 -8.82 -3.98 -17.41
CA ALA A 123 -9.87 -5.01 -17.34
C ALA A 123 -10.49 -5.12 -15.94
N ALA A 124 -9.67 -4.96 -14.87
CA ALA A 124 -10.15 -4.96 -13.50
C ALA A 124 -10.94 -3.69 -13.18
N LEU A 125 -10.48 -2.53 -13.65
CA LEU A 125 -11.23 -1.27 -13.51
C LEU A 125 -12.62 -1.38 -14.13
N ALA A 126 -12.71 -1.81 -15.40
CA ALA A 126 -13.97 -2.01 -16.08
C ALA A 126 -14.86 -3.10 -15.43
N PHE A 127 -14.25 -4.11 -14.80
CA PHE A 127 -14.98 -5.15 -14.06
C PHE A 127 -15.67 -4.56 -12.82
N PHE A 128 -14.94 -3.83 -11.98
CA PHE A 128 -15.50 -3.23 -10.77
C PHE A 128 -16.53 -2.14 -11.09
N GLU A 129 -16.29 -1.33 -12.13
CA GLU A 129 -17.24 -0.32 -12.60
C GLU A 129 -18.58 -0.95 -13.00
N ARG A 130 -18.57 -2.04 -13.79
CA ARG A 130 -19.80 -2.77 -14.16
C ARG A 130 -20.54 -3.39 -12.96
N LEU A 131 -19.82 -3.67 -11.87
CA LEU A 131 -20.43 -4.14 -10.62
C LEU A 131 -20.93 -3.00 -9.72
N GLY A 132 -20.87 -1.75 -10.19
CA GLY A 132 -21.36 -0.58 -9.46
C GLY A 132 -20.42 -0.06 -8.37
N TRP A 133 -19.11 -0.30 -8.53
CA TRP A 133 -18.10 0.27 -7.64
C TRP A 133 -17.66 1.64 -8.16
N ALA A 134 -17.97 2.71 -7.41
CA ALA A 134 -17.54 4.05 -7.75
C ALA A 134 -16.03 4.21 -7.52
N GLU A 135 -15.38 5.05 -8.34
CA GLU A 135 -14.05 5.58 -8.03
C GLU A 135 -14.22 6.72 -7.03
N ASP A 136 -13.65 6.58 -5.85
CA ASP A 136 -13.73 7.58 -4.78
C ASP A 136 -12.58 8.57 -4.86
N ASP A 137 -11.36 8.05 -5.16
CA ASP A 137 -10.13 8.81 -5.20
C ASP A 137 -9.04 8.06 -6.00
N ARG A 138 -7.90 8.73 -6.19
CA ARG A 138 -6.69 8.14 -6.76
C ARG A 138 -5.51 8.38 -5.85
N THR A 139 -4.65 7.38 -5.77
CA THR A 139 -3.40 7.49 -5.04
C THR A 139 -2.24 6.98 -5.88
N THR A 140 -1.04 7.46 -5.58
CA THR A 140 0.14 7.19 -6.40
C THR A 140 1.32 6.82 -5.52
N ASP A 141 2.03 5.77 -5.87
CA ASP A 141 3.35 5.48 -5.33
C ASP A 141 4.39 6.30 -6.07
N LEU A 142 5.25 6.96 -5.34
CA LEU A 142 6.31 7.81 -5.86
C LEU A 142 7.68 7.20 -5.60
N VAL A 143 8.61 7.41 -6.53
CA VAL A 143 9.99 6.94 -6.42
C VAL A 143 10.96 8.06 -6.76
N GLN A 144 12.11 8.07 -6.07
CA GLN A 144 13.28 8.88 -6.42
C GLN A 144 14.53 7.99 -6.46
N ASP A 145 15.36 8.15 -7.51
CA ASP A 145 16.70 7.56 -7.55
C ASP A 145 17.65 8.47 -6.74
N LEU A 146 18.16 7.95 -5.63
CA LEU A 146 19.02 8.68 -4.71
C LEU A 146 20.50 8.63 -5.07
N ARG A 147 20.86 7.93 -6.17
CA ARG A 147 22.27 7.87 -6.68
C ARG A 147 22.62 9.07 -7.57
N ALA A 148 21.62 9.85 -7.98
CA ALA A 148 21.86 11.04 -8.77
C ALA A 148 22.68 12.06 -7.97
N SER A 149 23.73 12.64 -8.57
CA SER A 149 24.72 13.48 -7.90
C SER A 149 24.16 14.78 -7.33
N ASP A 150 23.03 15.24 -7.85
CA ASP A 150 22.37 16.50 -7.44
C ASP A 150 21.34 16.32 -6.32
N VAL A 151 21.07 15.09 -5.85
CA VAL A 151 20.03 14.83 -4.85
C VAL A 151 20.32 15.55 -3.55
N VAL A 152 21.53 15.45 -3.02
CA VAL A 152 21.88 16.06 -1.74
C VAL A 152 21.80 17.58 -1.82
N GLU A 153 22.41 18.18 -2.84
CA GLU A 153 22.37 19.63 -3.07
C GLU A 153 20.94 20.15 -3.21
N ARG A 154 20.10 19.45 -3.97
CA ARG A 154 18.68 19.81 -4.11
C ARG A 154 17.96 19.74 -2.77
N MET A 155 18.24 18.73 -1.92
CA MET A 155 17.60 18.64 -0.59
C MET A 155 18.11 19.72 0.38
N GLU A 156 19.33 20.20 0.24
CA GLU A 156 19.87 21.32 1.02
C GLU A 156 19.13 22.64 0.72
N GLY A 157 18.55 22.76 -0.46
CA GLY A 157 17.68 23.89 -0.84
C GLY A 157 16.38 24.01 -0.04
N TYR A 158 16.07 23.05 0.84
CA TYR A 158 14.85 23.05 1.66
C TYR A 158 15.19 22.97 3.17
N PRO A 159 15.81 24.01 3.74
CA PRO A 159 16.10 24.06 5.17
C PRO A 159 14.82 24.14 6.01
N PRO A 160 14.86 23.72 7.28
CA PRO A 160 13.78 23.99 8.21
C PRO A 160 13.50 25.51 8.32
N PRO A 161 12.25 25.92 8.50
CA PRO A 161 11.94 27.31 8.75
C PRO A 161 12.48 27.78 10.10
N ASP A 162 12.61 29.11 10.27
CA ASP A 162 13.14 29.71 11.49
C ASP A 162 12.42 29.21 12.74
N GLY A 163 13.22 28.82 13.75
CA GLY A 163 12.71 28.32 15.03
C GLY A 163 12.19 26.87 14.98
N VAL A 164 12.41 26.16 13.88
CA VAL A 164 12.09 24.73 13.74
C VAL A 164 13.37 23.92 13.60
N ASP A 165 13.50 22.85 14.40
CA ASP A 165 14.56 21.85 14.31
C ASP A 165 13.97 20.56 13.71
N VAL A 166 14.68 19.95 12.75
CA VAL A 166 14.34 18.65 12.16
C VAL A 166 15.43 17.65 12.41
N ALA A 167 15.13 16.65 13.22
CA ALA A 167 16.11 15.65 13.66
C ALA A 167 15.49 14.26 13.85
N PRO A 168 16.30 13.18 13.85
CA PRO A 168 15.86 11.86 14.26
C PRO A 168 15.34 11.86 15.71
N ALA A 169 14.20 11.22 15.93
CA ALA A 169 13.67 10.98 17.27
C ALA A 169 14.49 9.86 17.94
N GLY A 170 15.15 10.19 19.05
CA GLY A 170 15.78 9.18 19.88
C GLY A 170 14.75 8.36 20.67
N PRO A 171 15.16 7.21 21.24
CA PRO A 171 14.27 6.30 21.97
C PRO A 171 13.46 6.98 23.09
N ARG A 172 14.03 8.01 23.72
CA ARG A 172 13.37 8.74 24.83
C ARG A 172 12.17 9.58 24.36
N LEU A 173 12.12 9.94 23.09
CA LEU A 173 11.03 10.76 22.51
C LEU A 173 9.91 9.92 21.90
N MET A 174 10.06 8.59 21.81
CA MET A 174 9.07 7.76 21.13
C MET A 174 7.68 7.78 21.81
N ALA A 175 7.63 7.91 23.14
CA ALA A 175 6.35 8.06 23.83
C ALA A 175 5.61 9.35 23.42
N ASP A 176 6.36 10.45 23.29
CA ASP A 176 5.83 11.74 22.87
C ASP A 176 5.41 11.73 21.39
N VAL A 177 6.20 11.06 20.55
CA VAL A 177 5.87 10.86 19.12
C VAL A 177 4.56 10.06 18.98
N ILE A 178 4.42 8.99 19.73
CA ILE A 178 3.20 8.16 19.70
C ILE A 178 1.99 8.97 20.18
N ALA A 179 2.14 9.76 21.25
CA ALA A 179 1.06 10.62 21.75
C ALA A 179 0.69 11.71 20.72
N PHE A 180 1.68 12.25 20.02
CA PHE A 180 1.47 13.19 18.90
C PHE A 180 0.68 12.52 17.77
N GLU A 181 1.06 11.31 17.35
CA GLU A 181 0.36 10.57 16.31
C GLU A 181 -1.08 10.18 16.73
N ASP A 182 -1.28 9.73 17.97
CA ASP A 182 -2.61 9.41 18.50
C ASP A 182 -3.56 10.62 18.45
N THR A 183 -3.00 11.81 18.66
CA THR A 183 -3.76 13.07 18.69
C THR A 183 -4.06 13.61 17.30
N HIS A 184 -3.05 13.66 16.42
CA HIS A 184 -3.14 14.38 15.16
C HIS A 184 -3.34 13.45 13.94
N PHE A 185 -2.84 12.19 14.01
CA PHE A 185 -2.85 11.23 12.91
C PHE A 185 -3.17 9.80 13.37
N PRO A 186 -4.33 9.59 14.05
CA PRO A 186 -4.66 8.30 14.67
C PRO A 186 -4.66 7.12 13.69
N GLN A 187 -4.89 7.38 12.40
CA GLN A 187 -4.86 6.37 11.35
C GLN A 187 -3.44 5.82 11.09
N TRP A 188 -2.39 6.57 11.45
CA TRP A 188 -0.98 6.19 11.26
C TRP A 188 -0.28 5.75 12.55
N SER A 189 -0.84 6.09 13.71
CA SER A 189 -0.22 5.88 15.02
C SER A 189 0.28 4.44 15.25
N ARG A 190 -0.43 3.43 14.72
CA ARG A 190 -0.02 2.04 14.83
C ARG A 190 1.35 1.77 14.21
N TYR A 191 1.68 2.42 13.08
CA TYR A 191 2.94 2.20 12.36
C TYR A 191 4.16 2.71 13.15
N PHE A 192 3.97 3.69 14.04
CA PHE A 192 5.01 4.18 14.93
C PHE A 192 5.25 3.24 16.13
N ARG A 193 4.34 2.29 16.37
CA ARG A 193 4.49 1.22 17.39
C ARG A 193 5.06 -0.07 16.81
N GLU A 194 4.94 -0.25 15.50
CA GLU A 194 5.53 -1.38 14.80
C GLU A 194 7.05 -1.17 14.60
N PRO A 195 7.83 -2.22 14.33
CA PRO A 195 9.25 -2.07 14.05
C PRO A 195 9.46 -1.18 12.81
N HIS A 196 10.32 -0.17 12.93
CA HIS A 196 10.76 0.76 11.88
C HIS A 196 12.25 1.07 12.03
N ASP A 197 12.89 1.62 10.99
CA ASP A 197 14.33 1.94 11.02
C ASP A 197 14.61 3.36 11.54
N GLY A 198 13.58 4.18 11.70
CA GLY A 198 13.72 5.49 12.32
C GLY A 198 12.48 6.37 12.18
N VAL A 199 12.44 7.38 13.00
CA VAL A 199 11.46 8.45 12.97
C VAL A 199 12.20 9.77 12.85
N LEU A 200 11.77 10.65 11.95
CA LEU A 200 12.14 12.07 11.96
C LEU A 200 11.02 12.88 12.58
N ILE A 201 11.39 13.87 13.37
CA ILE A 201 10.45 14.85 13.94
C ILE A 201 10.88 16.26 13.63
N ALA A 202 9.91 17.13 13.45
CA ALA A 202 10.08 18.58 13.50
C ALA A 202 9.63 19.10 14.87
N ARG A 203 10.44 19.95 15.49
CA ARG A 203 10.16 20.56 16.81
C ARG A 203 10.33 22.06 16.78
N ASP A 204 9.57 22.75 17.60
CA ASP A 204 9.78 24.16 17.85
C ASP A 204 10.92 24.41 18.86
N ARG A 205 11.24 25.68 19.13
CA ARG A 205 12.27 26.10 20.10
C ARG A 205 11.96 25.68 21.56
N HIS A 206 10.73 25.31 21.85
CA HIS A 206 10.28 24.85 23.16
C HIS A 206 10.31 23.32 23.29
N GLY A 207 10.64 22.61 22.18
CA GLY A 207 10.69 21.15 22.12
C GLY A 207 9.38 20.48 21.75
N SER A 208 8.30 21.25 21.47
CA SER A 208 7.01 20.70 21.06
C SER A 208 7.11 20.09 19.66
N ILE A 209 6.56 18.89 19.46
CA ILE A 209 6.52 18.21 18.16
C ILE A 209 5.51 18.92 17.26
N LEU A 210 5.96 19.33 16.07
CA LEU A 210 5.17 19.99 15.04
C LEU A 210 4.83 19.05 13.87
N GLY A 211 5.60 17.97 13.72
CA GLY A 211 5.40 16.97 12.67
C GLY A 211 6.30 15.78 12.88
N SER A 212 5.95 14.68 12.23
CA SER A 212 6.68 13.41 12.26
C SER A 212 6.62 12.70 10.92
N LEU A 213 7.54 11.79 10.68
CA LEU A 213 7.51 10.84 9.58
C LEU A 213 8.29 9.58 9.94
N LEU A 214 7.96 8.48 9.26
CA LEU A 214 8.69 7.23 9.35
C LEU A 214 9.75 7.11 8.27
N LEU A 215 10.85 6.45 8.62
CA LEU A 215 11.95 6.10 7.73
C LEU A 215 12.17 4.60 7.77
N ASP A 216 12.25 4.00 6.59
CA ASP A 216 12.71 2.63 6.42
C ASP A 216 13.98 2.61 5.56
N GLY A 217 14.99 1.90 6.04
CA GLY A 217 16.26 1.71 5.36
C GLY A 217 16.21 0.65 4.26
N PRO A 218 17.37 0.23 3.75
CA PRO A 218 17.43 -0.74 2.67
C PRO A 218 16.76 -2.06 3.01
N GLY A 219 15.87 -2.52 2.13
CA GLY A 219 15.22 -3.82 2.25
C GLY A 219 14.02 -3.85 3.17
N ARG A 220 13.52 -2.69 3.61
CA ARG A 220 12.35 -2.59 4.47
C ARG A 220 11.43 -1.48 4.00
N THR A 221 10.20 -1.80 3.67
CA THR A 221 9.12 -0.84 3.40
C THR A 221 7.77 -1.51 3.63
N ALA A 222 6.71 -0.73 3.84
CA ALA A 222 5.36 -1.24 3.98
C ALA A 222 4.84 -1.86 2.66
N SER A 223 5.20 -1.29 1.51
CA SER A 223 4.79 -1.81 0.21
C SER A 223 5.44 -3.17 -0.08
N PRO A 224 4.68 -4.22 -0.40
CA PRO A 224 5.25 -5.52 -0.75
C PRO A 224 6.02 -5.51 -2.07
N TYR A 225 5.89 -4.45 -2.88
CA TYR A 225 6.53 -4.35 -4.21
C TYR A 225 7.86 -3.60 -4.23
N TRP A 226 8.37 -3.17 -3.09
CA TRP A 226 9.67 -2.54 -3.01
C TRP A 226 10.82 -3.35 -3.66
N PRO A 227 10.82 -4.71 -3.65
CA PRO A 227 11.90 -5.45 -4.28
C PRO A 227 12.06 -5.17 -5.78
N LEU A 228 11.00 -4.72 -6.46
CA LEU A 228 11.07 -4.29 -7.87
C LEU A 228 11.91 -3.03 -8.06
N LEU A 229 12.19 -2.31 -6.98
CA LEU A 229 13.03 -1.10 -6.96
C LEU A 229 14.49 -1.42 -6.60
N GLY A 230 14.80 -2.70 -6.35
CA GLY A 230 16.14 -3.21 -6.02
C GLY A 230 16.39 -3.31 -4.52
N ASP A 231 17.42 -4.09 -4.15
CA ASP A 231 17.73 -4.49 -2.77
C ASP A 231 18.06 -3.33 -1.82
N ARG A 232 18.43 -2.17 -2.38
CA ARG A 232 18.74 -0.96 -1.62
C ARG A 232 17.62 0.08 -1.73
N CYS A 233 16.38 -0.38 -1.79
CA CYS A 233 15.20 0.47 -1.68
C CYS A 233 14.93 0.74 -0.19
N GLY A 234 14.68 2.01 0.14
CA GLY A 234 14.16 2.47 1.42
C GLY A 234 12.87 3.24 1.22
N ALA A 235 12.25 3.72 2.29
CA ALA A 235 10.99 4.42 2.21
C ALA A 235 10.88 5.60 3.20
N ILE A 236 9.99 6.53 2.85
CA ILE A 236 9.46 7.56 3.74
C ILE A 236 7.94 7.33 3.80
N GLY A 237 7.40 7.25 5.01
CA GLY A 237 5.97 7.06 5.22
C GLY A 237 5.40 7.95 6.32
N CYS A 238 4.08 8.02 6.42
CA CYS A 238 3.35 8.71 7.49
C CYS A 238 3.83 10.15 7.72
N VAL A 239 3.98 10.93 6.63
CA VAL A 239 4.47 12.32 6.72
C VAL A 239 3.34 13.21 7.23
N GLY A 240 3.38 13.59 8.50
CA GLY A 240 2.39 14.42 9.16
C GLY A 240 2.98 15.72 9.68
N VAL A 241 2.25 16.83 9.49
CA VAL A 241 2.51 18.14 10.12
C VAL A 241 1.20 18.61 10.75
N MET A 242 1.25 19.12 11.97
CA MET A 242 0.07 19.68 12.64
C MET A 242 -0.68 20.62 11.68
N PRO A 243 -2.02 20.56 11.60
CA PRO A 243 -2.80 21.38 10.69
C PRO A 243 -2.50 22.90 10.85
N GLU A 244 -2.31 23.36 12.08
CA GLU A 244 -2.02 24.76 12.40
C GLU A 244 -0.63 25.23 11.94
N GLN A 245 0.23 24.28 11.57
CA GLN A 245 1.61 24.50 11.13
C GLN A 245 1.81 24.23 9.63
N GLU A 246 0.74 23.86 8.92
CA GLU A 246 0.79 23.65 7.47
C GLU A 246 1.15 24.94 6.72
N GLY A 247 1.68 24.81 5.50
CA GLY A 247 2.07 25.94 4.65
C GLY A 247 3.39 26.62 5.02
N ARG A 248 4.00 26.30 6.15
CA ARG A 248 5.26 26.90 6.63
C ARG A 248 6.53 26.24 6.06
N GLY A 249 6.43 25.24 5.22
CA GLY A 249 7.58 24.49 4.67
C GLY A 249 8.11 23.38 5.56
N ILE A 250 7.52 23.13 6.75
CA ILE A 250 7.98 22.10 7.71
C ILE A 250 8.00 20.71 7.07
N GLY A 251 6.90 20.30 6.44
CA GLY A 251 6.82 18.97 5.78
C GLY A 251 7.85 18.82 4.66
N THR A 252 8.11 19.86 3.89
CA THR A 252 9.14 19.87 2.83
C THR A 252 10.54 19.68 3.43
N ALA A 253 10.87 20.42 4.49
CA ALA A 253 12.14 20.29 5.20
C ALA A 253 12.32 18.90 5.83
N MET A 254 11.26 18.32 6.40
CA MET A 254 11.28 16.95 6.94
C MET A 254 11.56 15.91 5.86
N VAL A 255 10.87 15.95 4.73
CA VAL A 255 11.10 15.01 3.62
C VAL A 255 12.49 15.20 3.03
N ALA A 256 12.97 16.44 2.90
CA ALA A 256 14.33 16.73 2.43
C ALA A 256 15.39 16.17 3.39
N ALA A 257 15.24 16.36 4.69
CA ALA A 257 16.14 15.81 5.71
C ALA A 257 16.10 14.27 5.71
N ALA A 258 14.92 13.67 5.59
CA ALA A 258 14.73 12.23 5.47
C ALA A 258 15.45 11.66 4.24
N THR A 259 15.29 12.32 3.08
CA THR A 259 15.95 11.91 1.84
C THR A 259 17.47 11.93 1.97
N ARG A 260 18.05 12.99 2.55
CA ARG A 260 19.51 13.06 2.83
C ARG A 260 19.97 11.93 3.76
N LEU A 261 19.20 11.66 4.81
CA LEU A 261 19.53 10.58 5.74
C LEU A 261 19.51 9.21 5.06
N LEU A 262 18.57 8.96 4.15
CA LEU A 262 18.51 7.73 3.36
C LEU A 262 19.72 7.61 2.40
N VAL A 263 20.17 8.71 1.78
CA VAL A 263 21.41 8.72 0.99
C VAL A 263 22.59 8.28 1.85
N VAL A 264 22.77 8.85 3.06
CA VAL A 264 23.84 8.50 3.98
C VAL A 264 23.76 7.02 4.40
N ARG A 265 22.56 6.47 4.54
CA ARG A 265 22.33 5.04 4.82
C ARG A 265 22.57 4.13 3.62
N GLY A 266 22.96 4.69 2.47
CA GLY A 266 23.23 3.95 1.25
C GLY A 266 22.01 3.41 0.54
N VAL A 267 20.84 4.03 0.74
CA VAL A 267 19.64 3.76 -0.05
C VAL A 267 19.85 4.25 -1.48
N HIS A 268 19.50 3.43 -2.45
CA HIS A 268 19.59 3.75 -3.87
C HIS A 268 18.31 4.32 -4.46
N ARG A 269 17.16 3.86 -3.97
CA ARG A 269 15.84 4.35 -4.37
C ARG A 269 14.96 4.53 -3.14
N CYS A 270 14.29 5.65 -3.05
CA CYS A 270 13.32 5.93 -2.00
C CYS A 270 11.91 5.79 -2.58
N LEU A 271 11.09 4.98 -1.91
CA LEU A 271 9.67 4.81 -2.17
C LEU A 271 8.88 5.68 -1.20
N ILE A 272 7.84 6.34 -1.70
CA ILE A 272 6.77 6.93 -0.89
C ILE A 272 5.47 6.38 -1.46
N ASP A 273 4.82 5.51 -0.72
CA ASP A 273 3.59 4.86 -1.16
C ASP A 273 2.34 5.64 -0.74
N TRP A 274 1.23 5.32 -1.40
CA TRP A 274 -0.11 5.84 -1.09
C TRP A 274 -0.20 7.38 -1.03
N VAL A 275 0.41 8.07 -1.99
CA VAL A 275 0.44 9.53 -2.04
C VAL A 275 -0.79 10.09 -2.75
N VAL A 276 -1.45 11.06 -2.13
CA VAL A 276 -2.51 11.89 -2.74
C VAL A 276 -1.93 13.23 -3.23
N ARG A 277 -1.00 13.83 -2.48
CA ARG A 277 -0.40 15.15 -2.78
C ARG A 277 0.88 15.01 -3.65
N VAL A 278 0.75 14.51 -4.88
CA VAL A 278 1.87 14.21 -5.78
C VAL A 278 2.78 15.43 -6.02
N ASP A 279 2.19 16.61 -6.23
CA ASP A 279 2.93 17.84 -6.52
C ASP A 279 3.82 18.29 -5.35
N PHE A 280 3.43 17.99 -4.11
CA PHE A 280 4.23 18.28 -2.93
C PHE A 280 5.58 17.57 -3.01
N TYR A 281 5.56 16.26 -3.23
CA TYR A 281 6.78 15.45 -3.35
C TYR A 281 7.51 15.67 -4.68
N GLY A 282 6.78 16.03 -5.73
CA GLY A 282 7.35 16.32 -7.06
C GLY A 282 8.37 17.46 -7.03
N ARG A 283 8.19 18.46 -6.17
CA ARG A 283 9.15 19.57 -5.95
C ARG A 283 10.50 19.07 -5.40
N LEU A 284 10.47 17.99 -4.62
CA LEU A 284 11.64 17.35 -4.05
C LEU A 284 12.28 16.31 -5.00
N GLY A 285 11.73 16.14 -6.21
CA GLY A 285 12.27 15.25 -7.23
C GLY A 285 11.69 13.84 -7.26
N TYR A 286 10.69 13.55 -6.42
CA TYR A 286 9.96 12.29 -6.49
C TYR A 286 9.08 12.26 -7.75
N ARG A 287 8.97 11.08 -8.38
CA ARG A 287 8.21 10.88 -9.62
C ARG A 287 7.19 9.76 -9.45
N PRO A 288 6.01 9.87 -10.10
CA PRO A 288 5.04 8.79 -10.14
C PRO A 288 5.67 7.48 -10.65
N TRP A 289 5.43 6.40 -9.92
CA TRP A 289 5.81 5.04 -10.28
C TRP A 289 4.59 4.21 -10.63
N ARG A 290 3.59 4.15 -9.73
CA ARG A 290 2.36 3.40 -9.90
C ARG A 290 1.17 4.20 -9.38
N THR A 291 0.04 4.11 -10.06
CA THR A 291 -1.19 4.82 -9.68
C THR A 291 -2.31 3.83 -9.51
N TYR A 292 -3.20 4.10 -8.55
CA TYR A 292 -4.31 3.22 -8.19
C TYR A 292 -5.62 3.99 -8.15
N SER A 293 -6.70 3.34 -8.62
CA SER A 293 -8.08 3.78 -8.46
C SER A 293 -8.61 3.22 -7.14
N MET A 294 -8.94 4.08 -6.20
CA MET A 294 -9.58 3.69 -4.96
C MET A 294 -11.09 3.61 -5.19
N ARG A 295 -11.70 2.52 -4.81
CA ARG A 295 -13.10 2.26 -5.08
C ARG A 295 -13.83 1.72 -3.87
N SER A 296 -15.06 2.19 -3.67
CA SER A 296 -15.94 1.67 -2.64
C SER A 296 -17.35 1.39 -3.15
N ARG A 297 -18.12 0.68 -2.33
CA ARG A 297 -19.51 0.35 -2.59
C ARG A 297 -20.26 0.13 -1.29
N GLY A 298 -21.47 0.69 -1.17
CA GLY A 298 -22.45 0.30 -0.14
C GLY A 298 -22.96 -1.14 -0.38
N ILE A 299 -23.29 -1.89 0.69
CA ILE A 299 -23.73 -3.28 0.61
C ILE A 299 -24.94 -3.57 1.50
#